data_d29e41fb3fd78f2ed41e2aa490664b78
#
_entry.id   d29e41fb3fd78f2ed41e2aa490664b78
#
_cell.length_a   1.000
_cell.length_b   1.000
_cell.length_c   1.000
_cell.angle_alpha   90.00
_cell.angle_beta   90.00
_cell.angle_gamma   90.00
#
_symmetry.space_group_name_H-M   'P 1'
#
loop_
_entity.id
_entity.type
_entity.pdbx_description
1 polymer ?
#
loop_
_entity_poly.entity_id
_entity_poly.type
_entity_poly.pdbx_seq_one_letter_code
_entity_poly.pdbx_strand_id
1 'polypeptide(L)'
;MSLLSLDNVHTFIGQYHILEGVSLDGPAGDIVARLGRNGAGKTTTLKTVLGLTPARSGSVVFDDLDITHRRSFDIANMGIGYVPEHRAIFADLSVEENLRIAERSKGDLAEREELIFGLFPDLKRLIRLPGTNLSGGQQQMLAVARALVPDNRVLLIDEPSEGLAPVIIEQMMHAITQLSEHTTVLLVEQNFIVASRLAQHYVIIEEGKSVKSGLMSDLIGDDETIKRYLGAA
;
A
#
# COMPACT_ATOMS: atom_id res chain seq x y z
N MET A 1 -17.59 5.81 -8.00
CA MET A 1 -16.59 6.39 -8.94
C MET A 1 -15.22 5.91 -8.51
N SER A 2 -14.34 5.59 -9.44
CA SER A 2 -12.96 5.19 -9.12
C SER A 2 -12.16 6.41 -8.68
N LEU A 3 -11.47 6.36 -7.55
CA LEU A 3 -10.58 7.42 -7.10
C LEU A 3 -9.18 7.27 -7.70
N LEU A 4 -8.73 6.02 -7.89
CA LEU A 4 -7.48 5.67 -8.55
C LEU A 4 -7.76 4.61 -9.61
N SER A 5 -7.38 4.84 -10.86
CA SER A 5 -7.49 3.85 -11.92
C SER A 5 -6.23 3.75 -12.74
N LEU A 6 -5.96 2.53 -13.19
CA LEU A 6 -4.92 2.20 -14.16
C LEU A 6 -5.62 1.58 -15.36
N ASP A 7 -5.26 2.02 -16.55
CA ASP A 7 -5.77 1.45 -17.80
C ASP A 7 -4.62 1.05 -18.73
N ASN A 8 -4.55 -0.25 -19.00
CA ASN A 8 -3.58 -0.88 -19.91
C ASN A 8 -2.14 -0.38 -19.72
N VAL A 9 -1.68 -0.32 -18.47
CA VAL A 9 -0.38 0.24 -18.10
C VAL A 9 0.75 -0.70 -18.43
N HIS A 10 1.74 -0.18 -19.19
CA HIS A 10 2.98 -0.87 -19.51
C HIS A 10 4.18 -0.16 -18.87
N THR A 11 5.00 -0.90 -18.14
CA THR A 11 6.15 -0.33 -17.42
C THR A 11 7.39 -1.19 -17.63
N PHE A 12 8.53 -0.53 -17.84
CA PHE A 12 9.82 -1.16 -18.05
C PHE A 12 10.81 -0.79 -16.94
N ILE A 13 11.66 -1.74 -16.55
CA ILE A 13 12.83 -1.52 -15.71
C ILE A 13 14.07 -1.91 -16.53
N GLY A 14 14.83 -0.90 -16.99
CA GLY A 14 15.86 -1.10 -17.98
C GLY A 14 15.26 -1.63 -19.30
N GLN A 15 15.70 -2.82 -19.71
CA GLN A 15 15.18 -3.50 -20.92
C GLN A 15 14.02 -4.47 -20.63
N TYR A 16 13.71 -4.73 -19.36
CA TYR A 16 12.71 -5.71 -18.97
C TYR A 16 11.31 -5.09 -18.94
N HIS A 17 10.37 -5.70 -19.64
CA HIS A 17 8.96 -5.36 -19.63
C HIS A 17 8.32 -6.00 -18.37
N ILE A 18 8.02 -5.21 -17.35
CA ILE A 18 7.56 -5.72 -16.06
C ILE A 18 6.03 -5.67 -15.92
N LEU A 19 5.42 -4.59 -16.41
CA LEU A 19 3.96 -4.49 -16.48
C LEU A 19 3.55 -4.51 -17.95
N GLU A 20 2.70 -5.47 -18.30
CA GLU A 20 2.31 -5.79 -19.68
C GLU A 20 0.79 -5.63 -19.88
N GLY A 21 0.26 -4.44 -19.61
CA GLY A 21 -1.17 -4.15 -19.74
C GLY A 21 -1.93 -4.31 -18.43
N VAL A 22 -1.40 -3.69 -17.38
CA VAL A 22 -2.07 -3.71 -16.05
C VAL A 22 -3.23 -2.73 -16.05
N SER A 23 -4.39 -3.25 -15.64
CA SER A 23 -5.59 -2.45 -15.37
C SER A 23 -6.10 -2.73 -13.95
N LEU A 24 -6.58 -1.68 -13.29
CA LEU A 24 -7.09 -1.72 -11.91
C LEU A 24 -8.04 -0.56 -11.68
N ASP A 25 -9.11 -0.79 -10.94
CA ASP A 25 -10.00 0.25 -10.42
C ASP A 25 -9.97 0.24 -8.89
N GLY A 26 -9.76 1.41 -8.30
CA GLY A 26 -9.79 1.66 -6.86
C GLY A 26 -10.96 2.56 -6.49
N PRO A 27 -12.13 2.00 -6.12
CA PRO A 27 -13.27 2.78 -5.64
C PRO A 27 -12.90 3.58 -4.39
N ALA A 28 -13.49 4.78 -4.25
CA ALA A 28 -13.25 5.62 -3.09
C ALA A 28 -13.77 4.95 -1.80
N GLY A 29 -12.93 4.92 -0.76
CA GLY A 29 -13.28 4.37 0.55
C GLY A 29 -13.12 2.85 0.68
N ASP A 30 -12.71 2.15 -0.40
CA ASP A 30 -12.53 0.70 -0.37
C ASP A 30 -11.07 0.30 -0.22
N ILE A 31 -10.87 -0.94 0.24
CA ILE A 31 -9.58 -1.62 0.15
C ILE A 31 -9.59 -2.51 -1.08
N VAL A 32 -8.69 -2.26 -2.01
CA VAL A 32 -8.47 -3.10 -3.19
C VAL A 32 -7.21 -3.93 -2.99
N ALA A 33 -7.34 -5.24 -2.94
CA ALA A 33 -6.20 -6.14 -2.85
C ALA A 33 -5.64 -6.47 -4.22
N ARG A 34 -4.35 -6.21 -4.41
CA ARG A 34 -3.61 -6.67 -5.55
C ARG A 34 -2.83 -7.93 -5.19
N LEU A 35 -3.28 -9.03 -5.75
CA LEU A 35 -2.80 -10.38 -5.44
C LEU A 35 -1.91 -10.93 -6.56
N GLY A 36 -0.99 -11.81 -6.23
CA GLY A 36 -0.14 -12.50 -7.20
C GLY A 36 1.14 -13.03 -6.58
N ARG A 37 1.82 -13.91 -7.29
CA ARG A 37 3.09 -14.49 -6.83
C ARG A 37 4.23 -13.47 -6.82
N ASN A 38 5.35 -13.81 -6.17
CA ASN A 38 6.55 -12.98 -6.20
C ASN A 38 7.05 -12.82 -7.64
N GLY A 39 7.48 -11.60 -7.97
CA GLY A 39 7.91 -11.26 -9.32
C GLY A 39 6.79 -10.96 -10.33
N ALA A 40 5.51 -11.09 -9.96
CA ALA A 40 4.39 -10.83 -10.87
C ALA A 40 4.22 -9.34 -11.26
N GLY A 41 4.94 -8.40 -10.62
CA GLY A 41 4.86 -6.97 -10.91
C GLY A 41 4.05 -6.15 -9.89
N LYS A 42 3.72 -6.73 -8.71
CA LYS A 42 2.92 -6.07 -7.66
C LYS A 42 3.52 -4.74 -7.20
N THR A 43 4.73 -4.77 -6.63
CA THR A 43 5.47 -3.58 -6.18
C THR A 43 5.73 -2.60 -7.31
N THR A 44 6.03 -3.10 -8.53
CA THR A 44 6.23 -2.23 -9.70
C THR A 44 5.00 -1.42 -10.03
N THR A 45 3.81 -1.97 -9.84
CA THR A 45 2.56 -1.20 -10.03
C THR A 45 2.45 -0.03 -9.06
N LEU A 46 2.72 -0.26 -7.76
CA LEU A 46 2.72 0.83 -6.79
C LEU A 46 3.75 1.91 -7.16
N LYS A 47 4.96 1.49 -7.55
CA LYS A 47 6.01 2.40 -8.01
C LYS A 47 5.63 3.16 -9.27
N THR A 48 4.84 2.54 -10.16
CA THR A 48 4.33 3.20 -11.36
C THR A 48 3.29 4.26 -11.02
N VAL A 49 2.34 3.96 -10.13
CA VAL A 49 1.38 4.94 -9.61
C VAL A 49 2.09 6.14 -8.98
N LEU A 50 3.16 5.89 -8.23
CA LEU A 50 3.97 6.93 -7.57
C LEU A 50 4.89 7.72 -8.50
N GLY A 51 4.95 7.39 -9.80
CA GLY A 51 5.90 8.00 -10.73
C GLY A 51 7.37 7.67 -10.45
N LEU A 52 7.66 6.69 -9.57
CA LEU A 52 9.03 6.22 -9.28
C LEU A 52 9.57 5.34 -10.41
N THR A 53 8.69 4.63 -11.10
CA THR A 53 8.99 3.85 -12.33
C THR A 53 7.90 4.18 -13.34
N PRO A 54 8.03 5.29 -14.09
CA PRO A 54 6.95 5.80 -14.95
C PRO A 54 6.45 4.78 -15.97
N ALA A 55 5.14 4.80 -16.25
CA ALA A 55 4.56 4.02 -17.32
C ALA A 55 5.12 4.47 -18.67
N ARG A 56 5.37 3.52 -19.58
CA ARG A 56 5.76 3.79 -20.96
C ARG A 56 4.53 4.02 -21.86
N SER A 57 3.41 3.36 -21.54
CA SER A 57 2.11 3.53 -22.18
C SER A 57 0.98 3.10 -21.26
N GLY A 58 -0.25 3.37 -21.64
CA GLY A 58 -1.42 3.29 -20.78
C GLY A 58 -1.60 4.56 -19.96
N SER A 59 -2.52 4.57 -19.03
CA SER A 59 -2.78 5.74 -18.19
C SER A 59 -2.97 5.38 -16.71
N VAL A 60 -2.57 6.31 -15.85
CA VAL A 60 -2.83 6.30 -14.41
C VAL A 60 -3.61 7.57 -14.09
N VAL A 61 -4.83 7.41 -13.57
CA VAL A 61 -5.71 8.53 -13.25
C VAL A 61 -6.00 8.51 -11.75
N PHE A 62 -5.85 9.65 -11.11
CA PHE A 62 -6.19 9.90 -9.73
C PHE A 62 -7.10 11.10 -9.61
N ASP A 63 -8.31 10.91 -9.05
CA ASP A 63 -9.30 11.97 -8.87
C ASP A 63 -9.58 12.72 -10.18
N ASP A 64 -9.89 11.97 -11.25
CA ASP A 64 -10.13 12.45 -12.60
C ASP A 64 -8.93 13.17 -13.28
N LEU A 65 -7.76 13.20 -12.63
CA LEU A 65 -6.54 13.81 -13.17
C LEU A 65 -5.57 12.73 -13.67
N ASP A 66 -5.08 12.88 -14.89
CA ASP A 66 -4.00 12.05 -15.40
C ASP A 66 -2.69 12.36 -14.67
N ILE A 67 -2.15 11.34 -13.99
CA ILE A 67 -0.88 11.42 -13.25
C ILE A 67 0.23 10.58 -13.87
N THR A 68 0.01 9.97 -15.03
CA THR A 68 0.88 8.98 -15.68
C THR A 68 2.35 9.42 -15.78
N HIS A 69 2.57 10.69 -16.08
CA HIS A 69 3.93 11.25 -16.24
C HIS A 69 4.26 12.37 -15.24
N ARG A 70 3.49 12.47 -14.15
CA ARG A 70 3.80 13.43 -13.09
C ARG A 70 5.00 12.96 -12.26
N ARG A 71 5.71 13.92 -11.69
CA ARG A 71 6.85 13.62 -10.80
C ARG A 71 6.34 13.07 -9.48
N SER A 72 7.10 12.17 -8.87
CA SER A 72 6.70 11.48 -7.64
C SER A 72 6.33 12.41 -6.49
N PHE A 73 7.03 13.54 -6.34
CA PHE A 73 6.70 14.49 -5.27
C PHE A 73 5.39 15.27 -5.55
N ASP A 74 5.05 15.54 -6.82
CA ASP A 74 3.77 16.15 -7.18
C ASP A 74 2.62 15.17 -6.85
N ILE A 75 2.79 13.88 -7.18
CA ILE A 75 1.85 12.80 -6.88
C ILE A 75 1.65 12.67 -5.35
N ALA A 76 2.74 12.66 -4.59
CA ALA A 76 2.66 12.62 -3.14
C ALA A 76 1.86 13.81 -2.58
N ASN A 77 2.10 15.02 -3.10
CA ASN A 77 1.39 16.24 -2.66
C ASN A 77 -0.10 16.25 -3.04
N MET A 78 -0.52 15.42 -4.01
CA MET A 78 -1.94 15.23 -4.33
C MET A 78 -2.70 14.37 -3.31
N GLY A 79 -2.00 13.79 -2.32
CA GLY A 79 -2.61 12.96 -1.28
C GLY A 79 -2.49 11.46 -1.53
N ILE A 80 -1.43 11.02 -2.21
CA ILE A 80 -1.08 9.60 -2.32
C ILE A 80 0.07 9.29 -1.37
N GLY A 81 -0.18 8.42 -0.38
CA GLY A 81 0.81 7.91 0.57
C GLY A 81 1.35 6.54 0.16
N TYR A 82 2.51 6.17 0.71
CA TYR A 82 3.14 4.88 0.40
C TYR A 82 3.80 4.25 1.63
N VAL A 83 3.51 2.98 1.85
CA VAL A 83 4.18 2.10 2.82
C VAL A 83 4.91 1.03 2.04
N PRO A 84 6.25 1.08 1.94
CA PRO A 84 7.03 0.10 1.20
C PRO A 84 7.21 -1.20 1.99
N GLU A 85 7.40 -2.32 1.29
CA GLU A 85 7.70 -3.67 1.81
C GLU A 85 8.83 -3.66 2.84
N HIS A 86 9.93 -2.97 2.55
CA HIS A 86 11.12 -2.94 3.42
C HIS A 86 11.04 -1.88 4.53
N ARG A 87 9.82 -1.49 4.96
CA ARG A 87 9.57 -0.53 6.06
C ARG A 87 10.14 0.87 5.81
N ALA A 88 11.35 1.00 5.30
CA ALA A 88 12.06 2.25 4.96
C ALA A 88 12.03 3.31 6.07
N ILE A 89 12.16 2.90 7.34
CA ILE A 89 12.32 3.81 8.47
C ILE A 89 13.75 4.34 8.53
N PHE A 90 13.93 5.52 9.12
CA PHE A 90 15.24 6.06 9.44
C PHE A 90 15.71 5.44 10.76
N ALA A 91 16.62 4.46 10.66
CA ALA A 91 17.01 3.60 11.77
C ALA A 91 17.64 4.37 12.94
N ASP A 92 18.46 5.39 12.65
CA ASP A 92 19.17 6.19 13.65
C ASP A 92 18.32 7.31 14.26
N LEU A 93 17.17 7.60 13.66
CA LEU A 93 16.24 8.59 14.18
C LEU A 93 15.26 7.98 15.17
N SER A 94 14.84 8.76 16.17
CA SER A 94 13.78 8.38 17.09
C SER A 94 12.43 8.18 16.35
N VAL A 95 11.48 7.54 17.02
CA VAL A 95 10.10 7.41 16.51
C VAL A 95 9.52 8.81 16.18
N GLU A 96 9.67 9.78 17.10
CA GLU A 96 9.21 11.14 16.89
C GLU A 96 9.83 11.79 15.64
N GLU A 97 11.15 11.69 15.48
CA GLU A 97 11.84 12.27 14.32
C GLU A 97 11.43 11.57 13.01
N ASN A 98 11.23 10.25 13.04
CA ASN A 98 10.69 9.51 11.91
C ASN A 98 9.30 10.01 11.49
N LEU A 99 8.43 10.32 12.45
CA LEU A 99 7.10 10.87 12.18
C LEU A 99 7.22 12.30 11.66
N ARG A 100 8.01 13.16 12.28
CA ARG A 100 8.18 14.56 11.86
C ARG A 100 8.75 14.74 10.45
N ILE A 101 9.66 13.87 10.02
CA ILE A 101 10.20 13.91 8.65
C ILE A 101 9.11 13.64 7.59
N ALA A 102 8.01 12.97 7.98
CA ALA A 102 6.91 12.68 7.07
C ALA A 102 5.94 13.86 6.90
N GLU A 103 6.04 14.93 7.69
CA GLU A 103 5.20 16.11 7.52
C GLU A 103 5.43 16.76 6.14
N ARG A 104 4.34 17.01 5.42
CA ARG A 104 4.34 17.83 4.19
C ARG A 104 4.13 19.30 4.52
N SER A 105 3.34 19.55 5.56
CA SER A 105 3.06 20.88 6.09
C SER A 105 3.34 20.91 7.58
N LYS A 106 3.76 22.05 8.08
CA LYS A 106 4.04 22.21 9.50
C LYS A 106 2.76 21.99 10.31
N GLY A 107 2.79 20.98 11.18
CA GLY A 107 1.69 20.64 12.07
C GLY A 107 0.91 19.38 11.67
N ASP A 108 1.18 18.79 10.50
CA ASP A 108 0.51 17.55 10.05
C ASP A 108 0.55 16.47 11.14
N LEU A 109 1.70 16.27 11.80
CA LEU A 109 1.83 15.30 12.89
C LEU A 109 0.91 15.62 14.08
N ALA A 110 0.84 16.88 14.48
CA ALA A 110 0.00 17.28 15.61
C ALA A 110 -1.49 17.05 15.33
N GLU A 111 -1.93 17.28 14.10
CA GLU A 111 -3.31 17.03 13.67
C GLU A 111 -3.66 15.55 13.63
N ARG A 112 -2.68 14.68 13.39
CA ARG A 112 -2.85 13.22 13.26
C ARG A 112 -2.38 12.43 14.48
N GLU A 113 -1.85 13.09 15.51
CA GLU A 113 -1.25 12.44 16.68
C GLU A 113 -2.23 11.48 17.38
N GLU A 114 -3.48 11.91 17.58
CA GLU A 114 -4.50 11.10 18.23
C GLU A 114 -4.84 9.84 17.43
N LEU A 115 -5.00 9.98 16.11
CA LEU A 115 -5.23 8.85 15.21
C LEU A 115 -4.05 7.88 15.23
N ILE A 116 -2.83 8.38 15.03
CA ILE A 116 -1.62 7.55 14.94
C ILE A 116 -1.40 6.77 16.23
N PHE A 117 -1.47 7.41 17.38
CA PHE A 117 -1.23 6.74 18.65
C PHE A 117 -2.45 5.97 19.17
N GLY A 118 -3.65 6.25 18.65
CA GLY A 118 -4.82 5.39 18.83
C GLY A 118 -4.64 4.04 18.14
N LEU A 119 -4.15 4.06 16.89
CA LEU A 119 -3.85 2.86 16.10
C LEU A 119 -2.62 2.10 16.62
N PHE A 120 -1.58 2.82 17.03
CA PHE A 120 -0.28 2.27 17.42
C PHE A 120 0.17 2.79 18.79
N PRO A 121 -0.51 2.41 19.90
CA PRO A 121 -0.21 2.94 21.24
C PRO A 121 1.24 2.62 21.70
N ASP A 122 1.83 1.56 21.20
CA ASP A 122 3.22 1.21 21.48
C ASP A 122 4.18 2.27 21.00
N LEU A 123 3.95 2.88 19.84
CA LEU A 123 4.81 3.93 19.30
C LEU A 123 4.86 5.16 20.22
N LYS A 124 3.75 5.48 20.90
CA LYS A 124 3.72 6.57 21.89
C LYS A 124 4.66 6.30 23.07
N ARG A 125 4.67 5.05 23.56
CA ARG A 125 5.59 4.64 24.65
C ARG A 125 7.05 4.64 24.22
N LEU A 126 7.30 4.38 22.95
CA LEU A 126 8.63 4.25 22.35
C LEU A 126 9.09 5.54 21.65
N ILE A 127 8.39 6.66 21.86
CA ILE A 127 8.51 7.89 21.06
C ILE A 127 9.95 8.43 20.97
N ARG A 128 10.75 8.23 22.02
CA ARG A 128 12.15 8.68 22.11
C ARG A 128 13.19 7.63 21.68
N LEU A 129 12.78 6.41 21.41
CA LEU A 129 13.71 5.35 21.01
C LEU A 129 14.07 5.47 19.53
N PRO A 130 15.33 5.23 19.16
CA PRO A 130 15.73 5.15 17.77
C PRO A 130 15.12 3.91 17.08
N GLY A 131 14.92 3.99 15.77
CA GLY A 131 14.34 2.92 14.97
C GLY A 131 15.12 1.59 15.07
N THR A 132 16.43 1.64 15.32
CA THR A 132 17.28 0.45 15.56
C THR A 132 16.86 -0.36 16.77
N ASN A 133 16.25 0.25 17.78
CA ASN A 133 15.82 -0.39 19.02
C ASN A 133 14.39 -0.96 18.96
N LEU A 134 13.71 -0.77 17.84
CA LEU A 134 12.37 -1.29 17.62
C LEU A 134 12.40 -2.73 17.10
N SER A 135 11.47 -3.57 17.55
CA SER A 135 11.23 -4.87 16.94
C SER A 135 10.75 -4.74 15.49
N GLY A 136 10.87 -5.80 14.70
CA GLY A 136 10.41 -5.78 13.31
C GLY A 136 8.95 -5.37 13.15
N GLY A 137 8.06 -5.80 14.04
CA GLY A 137 6.66 -5.39 14.05
C GLY A 137 6.47 -3.91 14.39
N GLN A 138 7.23 -3.39 15.38
CA GLN A 138 7.20 -1.96 15.73
C GLN A 138 7.74 -1.08 14.61
N GLN A 139 8.76 -1.55 13.88
CA GLN A 139 9.27 -0.86 12.69
C GLN A 139 8.21 -0.81 11.58
N GLN A 140 7.44 -1.90 11.40
CA GLN A 140 6.35 -1.92 10.42
C GLN A 140 5.21 -0.96 10.82
N MET A 141 4.83 -0.97 12.11
CA MET A 141 3.87 0.01 12.64
C MET A 141 4.35 1.45 12.42
N LEU A 142 5.64 1.73 12.65
CA LEU A 142 6.22 3.05 12.40
C LEU A 142 6.19 3.42 10.92
N ALA A 143 6.44 2.46 10.01
CA ALA A 143 6.37 2.72 8.56
C ALA A 143 4.95 3.11 8.14
N VAL A 144 3.93 2.42 8.64
CA VAL A 144 2.52 2.79 8.40
C VAL A 144 2.19 4.13 9.05
N ALA A 145 2.56 4.34 10.33
CA ALA A 145 2.32 5.59 11.05
C ALA A 145 2.90 6.81 10.31
N ARG A 146 4.10 6.69 9.74
CA ARG A 146 4.72 7.74 8.91
C ARG A 146 3.88 8.08 7.67
N ALA A 147 3.30 7.08 7.03
CA ALA A 147 2.45 7.31 5.86
C ALA A 147 1.11 7.97 6.23
N LEU A 148 0.74 7.99 7.52
CA LEU A 148 -0.47 8.61 8.04
C LEU A 148 -0.28 10.06 8.51
N VAL A 149 0.95 10.50 8.69
CA VAL A 149 1.23 11.88 9.11
C VAL A 149 0.64 12.88 8.12
N PRO A 150 0.86 12.76 6.80
CA PRO A 150 0.14 13.59 5.85
C PRO A 150 -1.31 13.11 5.67
N ASP A 151 -2.22 14.03 5.36
CA ASP A 151 -3.58 13.69 4.98
C ASP A 151 -3.61 13.07 3.57
N ASN A 152 -3.71 11.73 3.52
CA ASN A 152 -3.73 10.99 2.27
C ASN A 152 -5.15 10.54 1.90
N ARG A 153 -5.53 10.72 0.65
CA ARG A 153 -6.78 10.23 0.06
C ARG A 153 -6.65 8.78 -0.39
N VAL A 154 -5.44 8.38 -0.80
CA VAL A 154 -5.08 7.01 -1.16
C VAL A 154 -3.81 6.61 -0.43
N LEU A 155 -3.80 5.41 0.14
CA LEU A 155 -2.64 4.79 0.76
C LEU A 155 -2.27 3.52 -0.01
N LEU A 156 -1.06 3.49 -0.55
CA LEU A 156 -0.48 2.33 -1.21
C LEU A 156 0.33 1.55 -0.18
N ILE A 157 0.00 0.28 0.06
CA ILE A 157 0.67 -0.56 1.06
C ILE A 157 1.23 -1.80 0.38
N ASP A 158 2.53 -2.03 0.53
CA ASP A 158 3.27 -3.10 -0.13
C ASP A 158 3.66 -4.19 0.88
N GLU A 159 3.00 -5.34 0.81
CA GLU A 159 3.23 -6.57 1.59
C GLU A 159 3.40 -6.34 3.11
N PRO A 160 2.42 -5.68 3.78
CA PRO A 160 2.57 -5.28 5.18
C PRO A 160 2.65 -6.45 6.16
N SER A 161 2.22 -7.65 5.77
CA SER A 161 2.22 -8.84 6.62
C SER A 161 3.53 -9.64 6.57
N GLU A 162 4.43 -9.33 5.61
CA GLU A 162 5.62 -10.14 5.37
C GLU A 162 6.59 -10.16 6.56
N GLY A 163 7.00 -11.36 6.98
CA GLY A 163 7.97 -11.56 8.05
C GLY A 163 7.50 -11.12 9.44
N LEU A 164 6.19 -10.96 9.65
CA LEU A 164 5.62 -10.57 10.93
C LEU A 164 5.04 -11.76 11.70
N ALA A 165 5.08 -11.67 13.03
CA ALA A 165 4.39 -12.63 13.90
C ALA A 165 2.86 -12.47 13.76
N PRO A 166 2.06 -13.55 13.93
CA PRO A 166 0.61 -13.51 13.77
C PRO A 166 -0.09 -12.40 14.58
N VAL A 167 0.32 -12.16 15.81
CA VAL A 167 -0.24 -11.10 16.67
C VAL A 167 -0.02 -9.70 16.08
N ILE A 168 1.10 -9.48 15.43
CA ILE A 168 1.42 -8.19 14.78
C ILE A 168 0.60 -8.04 13.49
N ILE A 169 0.39 -9.14 12.74
CA ILE A 169 -0.48 -9.14 11.56
C ILE A 169 -1.90 -8.73 11.95
N GLU A 170 -2.46 -9.28 13.04
CA GLU A 170 -3.79 -8.89 13.52
C GLU A 170 -3.87 -7.40 13.90
N GLN A 171 -2.87 -6.88 14.58
CA GLN A 171 -2.79 -5.44 14.91
C GLN A 171 -2.73 -4.59 13.65
N MET A 172 -1.93 -5.00 12.66
CA MET A 172 -1.78 -4.31 11.38
C MET A 172 -3.11 -4.32 10.61
N MET A 173 -3.78 -5.47 10.54
CA MET A 173 -5.08 -5.60 9.89
C MET A 173 -6.12 -4.68 10.54
N HIS A 174 -6.17 -4.63 11.87
CA HIS A 174 -7.06 -3.73 12.59
C HIS A 174 -6.78 -2.25 12.23
N ALA A 175 -5.52 -1.85 12.19
CA ALA A 175 -5.13 -0.51 11.81
C ALA A 175 -5.54 -0.18 10.36
N ILE A 176 -5.28 -1.09 9.40
CA ILE A 176 -5.66 -0.89 7.99
C ILE A 176 -7.19 -0.79 7.84
N THR A 177 -7.95 -1.60 8.56
CA THR A 177 -9.42 -1.53 8.55
C THR A 177 -9.91 -0.17 9.05
N GLN A 178 -9.40 0.33 10.18
CA GLN A 178 -9.79 1.65 10.69
C GLN A 178 -9.40 2.78 9.73
N LEU A 179 -8.24 2.67 9.08
CA LEU A 179 -7.80 3.65 8.09
C LEU A 179 -8.70 3.70 6.86
N SER A 180 -9.23 2.56 6.43
CA SER A 180 -10.09 2.49 5.23
C SER A 180 -11.44 3.20 5.40
N GLU A 181 -11.83 3.54 6.64
CA GLU A 181 -13.03 4.36 6.89
C GLU A 181 -12.91 5.78 6.30
N HIS A 182 -11.69 6.27 6.09
CA HIS A 182 -11.41 7.63 5.64
C HIS A 182 -10.45 7.71 4.45
N THR A 183 -9.79 6.61 4.09
CA THR A 183 -8.73 6.58 3.07
C THR A 183 -8.90 5.35 2.18
N THR A 184 -8.88 5.53 0.87
CA THR A 184 -8.84 4.41 -0.07
C THR A 184 -7.51 3.68 0.05
N VAL A 185 -7.52 2.35 0.10
CA VAL A 185 -6.30 1.56 0.25
C VAL A 185 -6.08 0.67 -0.97
N LEU A 186 -4.91 0.77 -1.60
CA LEU A 186 -4.41 -0.23 -2.54
C LEU A 186 -3.38 -1.10 -1.82
N LEU A 187 -3.81 -2.30 -1.45
CA LEU A 187 -3.04 -3.26 -0.69
C LEU A 187 -2.41 -4.28 -1.63
N VAL A 188 -1.10 -4.32 -1.69
CA VAL A 188 -0.36 -5.43 -2.32
C VAL A 188 -0.11 -6.49 -1.27
N GLU A 189 -0.53 -7.71 -1.52
CA GLU A 189 -0.37 -8.86 -0.63
C GLU A 189 -0.13 -10.16 -1.40
N GLN A 190 0.73 -11.00 -0.83
CA GLN A 190 0.86 -12.39 -1.24
C GLN A 190 0.01 -13.31 -0.34
N ASN A 191 -0.17 -12.92 0.91
CA ASN A 191 -0.97 -13.69 1.87
C ASN A 191 -2.47 -13.51 1.59
N PHE A 192 -3.07 -14.50 0.93
CA PHE A 192 -4.49 -14.48 0.58
C PHE A 192 -5.40 -14.36 1.82
N ILE A 193 -5.03 -14.98 2.95
CA ILE A 193 -5.83 -14.92 4.19
C ILE A 193 -5.91 -13.48 4.69
N VAL A 194 -4.81 -12.75 4.69
CA VAL A 194 -4.78 -11.33 5.09
C VAL A 194 -5.61 -10.49 4.12
N ALA A 195 -5.38 -10.65 2.82
CA ALA A 195 -6.08 -9.90 1.79
C ALA A 195 -7.60 -10.15 1.82
N SER A 196 -8.03 -11.41 1.97
CA SER A 196 -9.45 -11.79 1.99
C SER A 196 -10.22 -11.25 3.20
N ARG A 197 -9.52 -10.97 4.31
CA ARG A 197 -10.12 -10.39 5.53
C ARG A 197 -10.21 -8.87 5.48
N LEU A 198 -9.40 -8.22 4.63
CA LEU A 198 -9.31 -6.76 4.56
C LEU A 198 -10.07 -6.18 3.37
N ALA A 199 -9.91 -6.77 2.19
CA ALA A 199 -10.29 -6.12 0.95
C ALA A 199 -11.74 -6.43 0.52
N GLN A 200 -12.39 -5.44 -0.08
CA GLN A 200 -13.68 -5.57 -0.74
C GLN A 200 -13.52 -6.00 -2.19
N HIS A 201 -12.44 -5.57 -2.83
CA HIS A 201 -12.13 -5.86 -4.23
C HIS A 201 -10.78 -6.54 -4.38
N TYR A 202 -10.62 -7.30 -5.45
CA TYR A 202 -9.33 -7.88 -5.78
C TYR A 202 -8.97 -7.68 -7.25
N VAL A 203 -7.67 -7.65 -7.51
CA VAL A 203 -7.08 -7.78 -8.85
C VAL A 203 -5.92 -8.76 -8.77
N ILE A 204 -5.98 -9.86 -9.54
CA ILE A 204 -4.87 -10.82 -9.64
C ILE A 204 -3.96 -10.37 -10.77
N ILE A 205 -2.66 -10.34 -10.45
CA ILE A 205 -1.60 -10.12 -11.43
C ILE A 205 -0.78 -11.38 -11.63
N GLU A 206 -0.52 -11.72 -12.87
CA GLU A 206 0.37 -12.81 -13.29
C GLU A 206 1.22 -12.31 -14.46
N GLU A 207 2.53 -12.49 -14.37
CA GLU A 207 3.49 -12.10 -15.43
C GLU A 207 3.26 -10.68 -15.97
N GLY A 208 3.06 -9.72 -15.07
CA GLY A 208 2.86 -8.31 -15.44
C GLY A 208 1.48 -7.97 -15.99
N LYS A 209 0.52 -8.89 -16.01
CA LYS A 209 -0.84 -8.67 -16.56
C LYS A 209 -1.90 -8.79 -15.48
N SER A 210 -2.93 -7.96 -15.55
CA SER A 210 -4.15 -8.16 -14.77
C SER A 210 -4.95 -9.30 -15.42
N VAL A 211 -5.06 -10.44 -14.72
CA VAL A 211 -5.69 -11.66 -15.28
C VAL A 211 -7.11 -11.91 -14.78
N LYS A 212 -7.43 -11.42 -13.59
CA LYS A 212 -8.78 -11.53 -13.01
C LYS A 212 -9.00 -10.41 -11.99
N SER A 213 -10.21 -9.87 -11.94
CA SER A 213 -10.62 -8.86 -10.95
C SER A 213 -12.08 -9.06 -10.58
N GLY A 214 -12.50 -8.56 -9.41
CA GLY A 214 -13.88 -8.67 -8.96
C GLY A 214 -14.04 -8.35 -7.47
N LEU A 215 -15.18 -8.76 -6.92
CA LEU A 215 -15.44 -8.67 -5.49
C LEU A 215 -14.66 -9.77 -4.75
N MET A 216 -14.11 -9.44 -3.60
CA MET A 216 -13.35 -10.41 -2.79
C MET A 216 -14.25 -11.58 -2.33
N SER A 217 -15.53 -11.33 -2.08
CA SER A 217 -16.52 -12.39 -1.77
C SER A 217 -16.59 -13.49 -2.83
N ASP A 218 -16.45 -13.12 -4.10
CA ASP A 218 -16.51 -14.08 -5.20
C ASP A 218 -15.22 -14.90 -5.28
N LEU A 219 -14.07 -14.29 -4.97
CA LEU A 219 -12.79 -14.98 -4.96
C LEU A 219 -12.67 -15.99 -3.80
N ILE A 220 -13.19 -15.66 -2.61
CA ILE A 220 -13.17 -16.55 -1.44
C ILE A 220 -13.82 -17.89 -1.73
N GLY A 221 -14.83 -17.93 -2.61
CA GLY A 221 -15.52 -19.17 -3.04
C GLY A 221 -14.89 -19.87 -4.25
N ASP A 222 -13.82 -19.33 -4.83
CA ASP A 222 -13.19 -19.83 -6.07
C ASP A 222 -11.84 -20.48 -5.80
N ASP A 223 -11.90 -21.70 -5.22
CA ASP A 223 -10.70 -22.49 -4.90
C ASP A 223 -9.81 -22.76 -6.13
N GLU A 224 -10.38 -22.88 -7.32
CA GLU A 224 -9.61 -23.13 -8.55
C GLU A 224 -8.73 -21.91 -8.89
N THR A 225 -9.29 -20.72 -8.85
CA THR A 225 -8.55 -19.47 -9.06
C THR A 225 -7.48 -19.27 -7.99
N ILE A 226 -7.82 -19.51 -6.70
CA ILE A 226 -6.89 -19.35 -5.59
C ILE A 226 -5.68 -20.29 -5.76
N LYS A 227 -5.92 -21.57 -6.03
CA LYS A 227 -4.84 -22.57 -6.25
C LYS A 227 -3.99 -22.22 -7.47
N ARG A 228 -4.62 -21.85 -8.57
CA ARG A 228 -3.93 -21.53 -9.82
C ARG A 228 -2.99 -20.34 -9.69
N TYR A 229 -3.48 -19.22 -9.20
CA TYR A 229 -2.76 -17.96 -9.26
C TYR A 229 -2.02 -17.58 -7.96
N LEU A 230 -2.51 -18.03 -6.80
CA LEU A 230 -1.95 -17.64 -5.51
C LEU A 230 -1.18 -18.76 -4.83
N GLY A 231 -1.37 -20.03 -5.29
CA GLY A 231 -0.67 -21.17 -4.72
C GLY A 231 -1.10 -21.49 -3.27
N ALA A 232 -2.16 -20.87 -2.77
CA ALA A 232 -2.74 -21.16 -1.47
C ALA A 232 -3.62 -22.41 -1.58
N ALA A 233 -3.36 -23.39 -0.71
CA ALA A 233 -4.16 -24.59 -0.53
C ALA A 233 -4.84 -24.54 0.84
#